data_89bae0be3d8385fc0ca5502f8f6fc777
#
_entry.id   89bae0be3d8385fc0ca5502f8f6fc777
#
_cell.length_a   1.000
_cell.length_b   1.000
_cell.length_c   1.000
_cell.angle_alpha   90.00
_cell.angle_beta   90.00
_cell.angle_gamma   90.00
#
_symmetry.space_group_name_H-M   'P 1'
#
loop_
_entity.id
_entity.type
_entity.pdbx_description
1 polymer ?
#
loop_
_entity_poly.entity_id
_entity_poly.type
_entity_poly.pdbx_seq_one_letter_code
_entity_poly.pdbx_strand_id
1 'polypeptide(L)'
;MAQNPTISAVETTEEFFHVRYRDPDQFDQIRTPDWAANAASSVADGSEVRTGDRKGDEDWLVQSVLVPVDVAENEDDARELADEIVGKIRE
;
A
#
# COMPACT_ATOMS: atom_id res chain seq x y z
N MET A 1 8.68 18.73 3.27
CA MET A 1 7.98 17.94 2.26
C MET A 1 7.97 16.47 2.65
N ALA A 2 6.78 15.91 2.80
CA ALA A 2 6.68 14.49 3.10
C ALA A 2 7.06 13.68 1.85
N GLN A 3 7.95 12.73 2.01
CA GLN A 3 8.32 11.80 0.96
C GLN A 3 7.57 10.49 1.17
N ASN A 4 7.28 9.80 0.09
CA ASN A 4 6.71 8.46 0.20
C ASN A 4 7.71 7.55 0.89
N PRO A 5 7.22 6.57 1.68
CA PRO A 5 8.12 5.57 2.24
C PRO A 5 8.79 4.76 1.12
N THR A 6 9.93 4.20 1.42
CA THR A 6 10.68 3.38 0.46
C THR A 6 10.07 1.98 0.36
N ILE A 7 9.89 1.49 -0.86
CA ILE A 7 9.44 0.12 -1.09
C ILE A 7 10.54 -0.84 -0.62
N SER A 8 10.18 -1.78 0.26
CA SER A 8 11.13 -2.77 0.77
C SER A 8 11.13 -4.05 -0.05
N ALA A 9 9.99 -4.44 -0.60
CA ALA A 9 9.86 -5.67 -1.39
C ALA A 9 8.61 -5.64 -2.25
N VAL A 10 8.64 -6.40 -3.33
CA VAL A 10 7.46 -6.64 -4.17
C VAL A 10 7.32 -8.14 -4.37
N GLU A 11 6.16 -8.68 -4.07
CA GLU A 11 5.83 -10.07 -4.31
C GLU A 11 4.72 -10.16 -5.36
N THR A 12 4.87 -11.05 -6.31
CA THR A 12 3.85 -11.30 -7.32
C THR A 12 3.05 -12.54 -6.94
N THR A 13 1.73 -12.38 -6.84
CA THR A 13 0.81 -13.50 -6.63
C THR A 13 -0.04 -13.65 -7.89
N GLU A 14 -0.95 -14.62 -7.91
CA GLU A 14 -1.83 -14.84 -9.05
C GLU A 14 -2.77 -13.67 -9.32
N GLU A 15 -3.14 -12.94 -8.28
CA GLU A 15 -4.14 -11.89 -8.37
C GLU A 15 -3.58 -10.48 -8.19
N PHE A 16 -2.48 -10.35 -7.42
CA PHE A 16 -1.94 -9.05 -7.03
C PHE A 16 -0.44 -9.00 -7.11
N PHE A 17 0.06 -7.77 -7.32
CA PHE A 17 1.42 -7.40 -6.95
C PHE A 17 1.33 -6.83 -5.54
N HIS A 18 1.99 -7.46 -4.59
CA HIS A 18 1.99 -7.03 -3.19
C HIS A 18 3.23 -6.17 -2.93
N VAL A 19 3.03 -4.86 -2.93
CA VAL A 19 4.11 -3.89 -2.74
C VAL A 19 4.23 -3.58 -1.26
N ARG A 20 5.32 -4.02 -0.63
CA ARG A 20 5.54 -3.84 0.80
C ARG A 20 6.43 -2.64 1.06
N TYR A 21 6.02 -1.79 1.96
CA TYR A 21 6.79 -0.64 2.41
C TYR A 21 7.40 -0.89 3.78
N ARG A 22 6.68 -1.61 4.66
CA ARG A 22 7.10 -1.89 6.03
C ARG A 22 6.78 -3.32 6.39
N ASP A 23 7.57 -3.86 7.32
CA ASP A 23 7.34 -5.21 7.85
C ASP A 23 6.05 -5.20 8.70
N PRO A 24 5.08 -6.09 8.44
CA PRO A 24 3.86 -6.15 9.24
C PRO A 24 4.13 -6.43 10.72
N ASP A 25 5.25 -7.08 11.05
CA ASP A 25 5.61 -7.40 12.43
C ASP A 25 5.94 -6.14 13.25
N GLN A 26 6.18 -5.00 12.60
CA GLN A 26 6.41 -3.72 13.28
C GLN A 26 5.14 -3.16 13.91
N PHE A 27 3.99 -3.68 13.54
CA PHE A 27 2.69 -3.15 13.94
C PHE A 27 1.97 -4.14 14.87
N ASP A 28 1.22 -3.58 15.81
CA ASP A 28 0.35 -4.38 16.67
C ASP A 28 -0.92 -4.82 15.94
N GLN A 29 -1.36 -4.02 14.99
CA GLN A 29 -2.59 -4.27 14.26
C GLN A 29 -2.48 -3.78 12.82
N ILE A 30 -2.95 -4.60 11.87
CA ILE A 30 -3.06 -4.23 10.46
C ILE A 30 -4.53 -4.04 10.13
N ARG A 31 -4.84 -2.94 9.44
CA ARG A 31 -6.21 -2.59 9.06
C ARG A 31 -6.28 -2.28 7.58
N THR A 32 -7.48 -2.43 7.02
CA THR A 32 -7.79 -2.08 5.63
C THR A 32 -8.93 -1.08 5.60
N PRO A 33 -8.68 0.19 5.95
CA PRO A 33 -9.76 1.19 6.05
C PRO A 33 -10.34 1.54 4.68
N ASP A 34 -11.66 1.79 4.64
CA ASP A 34 -12.36 2.08 3.40
C ASP A 34 -11.85 3.34 2.70
N TRP A 35 -11.47 4.36 3.47
CA TRP A 35 -10.97 5.60 2.87
C TRP A 35 -9.65 5.37 2.11
N ALA A 36 -8.82 4.48 2.60
CA ALA A 36 -7.56 4.13 1.92
C ALA A 36 -7.85 3.28 0.68
N ALA A 37 -8.78 2.35 0.77
CA ALA A 37 -9.21 1.54 -0.36
C ALA A 37 -9.81 2.40 -1.48
N ASN A 38 -10.61 3.40 -1.11
CA ASN A 38 -11.21 4.33 -2.07
C ASN A 38 -10.13 5.15 -2.79
N ALA A 39 -9.14 5.64 -2.06
CA ALA A 39 -8.01 6.38 -2.65
C ALA A 39 -7.22 5.47 -3.60
N ALA A 40 -6.98 4.24 -3.18
CA ALA A 40 -6.26 3.26 -4.00
C ALA A 40 -7.01 2.95 -5.30
N SER A 41 -8.32 2.72 -5.21
CA SER A 41 -9.14 2.41 -6.38
C SER A 41 -9.22 3.56 -7.36
N SER A 42 -9.06 4.79 -6.91
CA SER A 42 -9.07 5.95 -7.80
C SER A 42 -7.80 6.04 -8.66
N VAL A 43 -6.71 5.41 -8.22
CA VAL A 43 -5.46 5.32 -8.98
C VAL A 43 -5.43 4.05 -9.82
N ALA A 44 -5.74 2.92 -9.21
CA ALA A 44 -5.74 1.61 -9.87
C ALA A 44 -6.93 0.81 -9.34
N ASP A 45 -7.92 0.60 -10.19
CA ASP A 45 -9.17 -0.04 -9.81
C ASP A 45 -8.92 -1.42 -9.19
N GLY A 46 -9.56 -1.70 -8.06
CA GLY A 46 -9.42 -2.95 -7.34
C GLY A 46 -8.22 -3.04 -6.42
N SER A 47 -7.43 -1.97 -6.32
CA SER A 47 -6.27 -1.95 -5.41
C SER A 47 -6.72 -1.85 -3.96
N GLU A 48 -5.89 -2.38 -3.06
CA GLU A 48 -6.12 -2.35 -1.62
C GLU A 48 -4.89 -1.81 -0.91
N VAL A 49 -5.12 -1.16 0.23
CA VAL A 49 -4.05 -0.63 1.08
C VAL A 49 -4.18 -1.23 2.46
N ARG A 50 -3.07 -1.74 2.99
CA ARG A 50 -3.00 -2.21 4.37
C ARG A 50 -2.24 -1.19 5.18
N THR A 51 -2.85 -0.74 6.27
CA THR A 51 -2.25 0.22 7.19
C THR A 51 -1.96 -0.47 8.51
N GLY A 52 -0.97 0.03 9.23
CA GLY A 52 -0.59 -0.51 10.52
C GLY A 52 -0.64 0.53 11.61
N ASP A 53 -1.03 0.09 12.80
CA ASP A 53 -1.03 0.90 14.01
C ASP A 53 -0.06 0.32 15.02
N ARG A 54 0.64 1.17 15.76
CA ARG A 54 1.47 0.76 16.88
C ARG A 54 0.75 1.07 18.17
N LYS A 55 0.89 0.19 19.15
CA LYS A 55 0.26 0.36 20.44
C LYS A 55 0.71 1.66 21.09
N GLY A 56 -0.27 2.49 21.50
CA GLY A 56 0.01 3.78 22.11
C GLY A 56 0.23 4.90 21.11
N ASP A 57 0.19 4.61 19.82
CA ASP A 57 0.38 5.59 18.77
C ASP A 57 -0.97 5.76 18.05
N GLU A 58 -1.39 6.99 17.85
CA GLU A 58 -2.64 7.30 17.14
C GLU A 58 -2.45 7.36 15.64
N ASP A 59 -1.21 7.48 15.18
CA ASP A 59 -0.91 7.59 13.76
C ASP A 59 -0.92 6.21 13.10
N TRP A 60 -1.42 6.19 11.88
CA TRP A 60 -1.35 5.00 11.03
C TRP A 60 -0.26 5.19 9.99
N LEU A 61 0.30 4.08 9.53
CA LEU A 61 1.32 4.09 8.48
C LEU A 61 0.94 3.04 7.44
N VAL A 62 1.28 3.30 6.17
CA VAL A 62 1.06 2.32 5.12
C VAL A 62 2.05 1.17 5.31
N GLN A 63 1.52 -0.05 5.42
CA GLN A 63 2.32 -1.26 5.51
C GLN A 63 2.57 -1.83 4.10
N SER A 64 1.51 -1.93 3.30
CA SER A 64 1.61 -2.47 1.95
C SER A 64 0.45 -2.02 1.08
N VAL A 65 0.65 -2.13 -0.24
CA VAL A 65 -0.37 -1.87 -1.24
C VAL A 65 -0.47 -3.12 -2.13
N LEU A 66 -1.70 -3.55 -2.38
CA LEU A 66 -1.96 -4.65 -3.30
C LEU A 66 -2.52 -4.06 -4.60
N VAL A 67 -1.79 -4.28 -5.69
CA VAL A 67 -2.18 -3.79 -7.02
C VAL A 67 -2.58 -4.98 -7.87
N PRO A 68 -3.82 -5.03 -8.40
CA PRO A 68 -4.24 -6.16 -9.22
C PRO A 68 -3.34 -6.35 -10.45
N VAL A 69 -3.06 -7.61 -10.78
CA VAL A 69 -2.22 -7.93 -11.94
C VAL A 69 -2.88 -7.49 -13.26
N ASP A 70 -4.19 -7.28 -13.26
CA ASP A 70 -4.92 -6.82 -14.43
C ASP A 70 -4.70 -5.35 -14.76
N VAL A 71 -4.30 -4.54 -13.78
CA VAL A 71 -4.11 -3.09 -13.97
C VAL A 71 -2.65 -2.69 -14.04
N ALA A 72 -1.73 -3.57 -13.69
CA ALA A 72 -0.29 -3.34 -13.79
C ALA A 72 0.32 -4.36 -14.76
N GLU A 73 1.19 -3.92 -15.64
CA GLU A 73 1.80 -4.80 -16.63
C GLU A 73 2.94 -5.64 -16.05
N ASN A 74 3.64 -5.10 -15.04
CA ASN A 74 4.79 -5.74 -14.43
C ASN A 74 5.03 -5.15 -13.05
N GLU A 75 6.09 -5.62 -12.37
CA GLU A 75 6.43 -5.13 -11.03
C GLU A 75 6.77 -3.64 -11.01
N ASP A 76 7.46 -3.14 -12.02
CA ASP A 76 7.83 -1.71 -12.08
C ASP A 76 6.59 -0.84 -12.18
N ASP A 77 5.62 -1.26 -12.97
CA ASP A 77 4.35 -0.57 -13.12
C ASP A 77 3.58 -0.58 -11.79
N ALA A 78 3.57 -1.74 -11.12
CA ALA A 78 2.94 -1.88 -9.81
C ALA A 78 3.57 -0.96 -8.76
N ARG A 79 4.89 -0.81 -8.78
CA ARG A 79 5.61 0.10 -7.88
C ARG A 79 5.19 1.55 -8.11
N GLU A 80 5.10 1.97 -9.37
CA GLU A 80 4.66 3.33 -9.70
C GLU A 80 3.23 3.58 -9.22
N LEU A 81 2.34 2.64 -9.47
CA LEU A 81 0.94 2.77 -9.03
C LEU A 81 0.85 2.80 -7.51
N ALA A 82 1.61 1.95 -6.84
CA ALA A 82 1.63 1.92 -5.37
C ALA A 82 2.14 3.24 -4.80
N ASP A 83 3.20 3.82 -5.38
CA ASP A 83 3.73 5.11 -4.93
C ASP A 83 2.74 6.24 -5.16
N GLU A 84 1.98 6.21 -6.26
CA GLU A 84 0.91 7.19 -6.49
C GLU A 84 -0.19 7.06 -5.44
N ILE A 85 -0.56 5.83 -5.09
CA ILE A 85 -1.57 5.57 -4.07
C ILE A 85 -1.11 6.12 -2.72
N VAL A 86 0.11 5.81 -2.32
CA VAL A 86 0.66 6.28 -1.04
C VAL A 86 0.75 7.81 -1.01
N GLY A 87 1.16 8.41 -2.11
CA GLY A 87 1.21 9.87 -2.23
C GLY A 87 -0.16 10.51 -2.10
N LYS A 88 -1.19 9.85 -2.60
CA LYS A 88 -2.57 10.32 -2.53
C LYS A 88 -3.14 10.22 -1.12
N ILE A 89 -2.79 9.15 -0.41
CA ILE A 89 -3.23 8.91 0.96
C ILE A 89 -2.55 9.89 1.93
N ARG A 90 -1.27 10.13 1.72
CA ARG A 90 -0.41 11.00 2.54
C ARG A 90 -0.29 10.55 4.00
N GLU A 91 0.79 9.91 4.28
CA GLU A 91 1.19 9.64 5.66
C GLU A 91 1.56 10.93 6.38
#